data_3bb7a0491a190751f4ac68429afa7570
#
_entry.id   3bb7a0491a190751f4ac68429afa7570
#
_cell.length_a   1.000
_cell.length_b   1.000
_cell.length_c   1.000
_cell.angle_alpha   90.00
_cell.angle_beta   90.00
_cell.angle_gamma   90.00
#
_symmetry.space_group_name_H-M   'P 1'
#
loop_
_entity.id
_entity.type
_entity.pdbx_description
1 polymer ?
#
loop_
_entity_poly.entity_id
_entity_poly.type
_entity_poly.pdbx_seq_one_letter_code
_entity_poly.pdbx_strand_id
1 'polypeptide(L)'
;MNEQYKQLGVSDAVLTYGETILASLRERFDAIDAIAEANQLKVINAMQKNRVAANHFNLSTGYGYDDEGRDTLERVYADCFGAEAALVRPQITCGTHALALALGANLLPGDELLSPVGAPYDTLEEVIGIRESVGSLKEHGVSYRQVDLLPDGSFDLDGIRAAINEKTKLVTIQRSKGYATRPSFSVEQIGQLIAFCKRCKPDVICMVDNCYGEFTELTEPVNVGADMMVGSLIKNPGGGLAPTGGYICGRADLIERCARRLTAPGLGREVGANLGLLTSFYQGFFLAPTVVASAVKGAVFAAACYERLGFRVVPPAAETRHDIIQAVELGSREGMIAFCKGIQSAAPVDSYVTPEPSPMPGYDSDVIMAAGAFVQGSSIELSADGPTCPPYAVYFQGGLTWYHAKLGILMSLQKMQEAGLISL
;
A
#
# COMPACT_ATOMS: atom_id res chain seq x y z
N MET A 1 14.89 -9.89 -28.47
CA MET A 1 14.23 -9.80 -27.15
C MET A 1 14.49 -11.05 -26.29
N ASN A 2 14.30 -12.24 -26.81
CA ASN A 2 14.56 -13.47 -26.01
C ASN A 2 16.02 -13.63 -25.58
N GLU A 3 16.97 -13.13 -26.38
CA GLU A 3 18.41 -13.19 -26.05
C GLU A 3 18.77 -12.41 -24.78
N GLN A 4 18.16 -11.24 -24.55
CA GLN A 4 18.40 -10.46 -23.33
C GLN A 4 17.90 -11.20 -22.06
N TYR A 5 16.76 -11.88 -22.13
CA TYR A 5 16.29 -12.69 -21.01
C TYR A 5 17.21 -13.89 -20.73
N LYS A 6 17.73 -14.53 -21.78
CA LYS A 6 18.70 -15.64 -21.65
C LYS A 6 20.01 -15.18 -21.00
N GLN A 7 20.51 -14.00 -21.37
CA GLN A 7 21.69 -13.41 -20.72
C GLN A 7 21.47 -13.13 -19.23
N LEU A 8 20.22 -12.91 -18.80
CA LEU A 8 19.82 -12.77 -17.41
C LEU A 8 19.52 -14.11 -16.72
N GLY A 9 19.67 -15.23 -17.43
CA GLY A 9 19.51 -16.58 -16.85
C GLY A 9 18.12 -17.20 -16.99
N VAL A 10 17.23 -16.63 -17.81
CA VAL A 10 15.90 -17.20 -18.07
C VAL A 10 15.98 -18.21 -19.22
N SER A 11 15.56 -19.46 -19.01
CA SER A 11 15.55 -20.52 -20.00
C SER A 11 14.47 -20.36 -21.08
N ASP A 12 14.64 -21.04 -22.23
CA ASP A 12 13.63 -21.07 -23.29
C ASP A 12 12.29 -21.65 -22.82
N ALA A 13 12.29 -22.63 -21.93
CA ALA A 13 11.08 -23.22 -21.37
C ALA A 13 10.28 -22.17 -20.57
N VAL A 14 10.94 -21.45 -19.66
CA VAL A 14 10.32 -20.39 -18.85
C VAL A 14 9.83 -19.24 -19.73
N LEU A 15 10.61 -18.83 -20.75
CA LEU A 15 10.19 -17.79 -21.70
C LEU A 15 8.92 -18.20 -22.46
N THR A 16 8.90 -19.41 -23.03
CA THR A 16 7.75 -19.92 -23.79
C THR A 16 6.52 -20.00 -22.92
N TYR A 17 6.68 -20.48 -21.68
CA TYR A 17 5.58 -20.54 -20.71
C TYR A 17 5.06 -19.14 -20.41
N GLY A 18 5.94 -18.19 -20.05
CA GLY A 18 5.57 -16.81 -19.73
C GLY A 18 4.87 -16.10 -20.88
N GLU A 19 5.33 -16.27 -22.13
CA GLU A 19 4.71 -15.68 -23.32
C GLU A 19 3.31 -16.27 -23.58
N THR A 20 3.14 -17.58 -23.33
CA THR A 20 1.82 -18.24 -23.44
C THR A 20 0.82 -17.66 -22.45
N ILE A 21 1.24 -17.45 -21.19
CA ILE A 21 0.40 -16.82 -20.17
C ILE A 21 0.09 -15.36 -20.56
N LEU A 22 1.11 -14.61 -20.96
CA LEU A 22 0.94 -13.19 -21.30
C LEU A 22 -0.05 -12.98 -22.45
N ALA A 23 -0.06 -13.87 -23.43
CA ALA A 23 -1.01 -13.81 -24.54
C ALA A 23 -2.48 -13.86 -24.08
N SER A 24 -2.78 -14.57 -22.98
CA SER A 24 -4.11 -14.67 -22.40
C SER A 24 -4.52 -13.46 -21.55
N LEU A 25 -3.59 -12.58 -21.19
CA LEU A 25 -3.83 -11.43 -20.29
C LEU A 25 -4.05 -10.10 -21.03
N ARG A 26 -4.11 -10.09 -22.35
CA ARG A 26 -4.14 -8.84 -23.14
C ARG A 26 -5.30 -7.93 -22.75
N GLU A 27 -6.53 -8.44 -22.77
CA GLU A 27 -7.72 -7.67 -22.39
C GLU A 27 -7.66 -7.15 -20.94
N ARG A 28 -7.07 -7.97 -20.05
CA ARG A 28 -6.88 -7.58 -18.65
C ARG A 28 -5.90 -6.43 -18.51
N PHE A 29 -4.82 -6.45 -19.27
CA PHE A 29 -3.83 -5.38 -19.28
C PHE A 29 -4.37 -4.09 -19.87
N ASP A 30 -5.17 -4.19 -20.94
CA ASP A 30 -5.84 -3.04 -21.55
C ASP A 30 -6.80 -2.36 -20.53
N ALA A 31 -7.51 -3.13 -19.73
CA ALA A 31 -8.36 -2.59 -18.66
C ALA A 31 -7.56 -1.89 -17.56
N ILE A 32 -6.39 -2.44 -17.18
CA ILE A 32 -5.48 -1.79 -16.22
C ILE A 32 -4.94 -0.47 -16.79
N ASP A 33 -4.56 -0.44 -18.06
CA ASP A 33 -4.07 0.76 -18.73
C ASP A 33 -5.15 1.86 -18.80
N ALA A 34 -6.40 1.49 -19.05
CA ALA A 34 -7.51 2.45 -19.03
C ALA A 34 -7.72 3.11 -17.66
N ILE A 35 -7.57 2.33 -16.56
CA ILE A 35 -7.60 2.89 -15.19
C ILE A 35 -6.42 3.83 -14.96
N ALA A 36 -5.23 3.45 -15.41
CA ALA A 36 -4.03 4.27 -15.28
C ALA A 36 -4.16 5.59 -16.05
N GLU A 37 -4.68 5.55 -17.29
CA GLU A 37 -4.92 6.74 -18.10
C GLU A 37 -5.88 7.70 -17.39
N ALA A 38 -7.01 7.19 -16.91
CA ALA A 38 -7.98 8.02 -16.19
C ALA A 38 -7.37 8.65 -14.93
N ASN A 39 -6.59 7.92 -14.15
CA ASN A 39 -5.90 8.44 -12.98
C ASN A 39 -4.80 9.44 -13.35
N GLN A 40 -4.06 9.19 -14.44
CA GLN A 40 -3.05 10.13 -14.94
C GLN A 40 -3.68 11.49 -15.28
N LEU A 41 -4.83 11.47 -15.95
CA LEU A 41 -5.55 12.69 -16.28
C LEU A 41 -6.06 13.43 -15.04
N LYS A 42 -6.48 12.72 -13.99
CA LYS A 42 -6.82 13.33 -12.68
C LYS A 42 -5.63 14.05 -12.06
N VAL A 43 -4.45 13.40 -12.04
CA VAL A 43 -3.23 14.01 -11.50
C VAL A 43 -2.84 15.26 -12.30
N ILE A 44 -2.84 15.19 -13.63
CA ILE A 44 -2.55 16.34 -14.50
C ILE A 44 -3.53 17.48 -14.23
N ASN A 45 -4.83 17.18 -14.18
CA ASN A 45 -5.87 18.18 -13.92
C ASN A 45 -5.68 18.85 -12.55
N ALA A 46 -5.37 18.07 -11.50
CA ALA A 46 -5.11 18.62 -10.17
C ALA A 46 -3.89 19.55 -10.15
N MET A 47 -2.80 19.16 -10.83
CA MET A 47 -1.61 20.01 -10.97
C MET A 47 -1.89 21.30 -11.73
N GLN A 48 -2.62 21.23 -12.85
CA GLN A 48 -2.98 22.40 -13.66
C GLN A 48 -3.93 23.33 -12.91
N LYS A 49 -4.96 22.80 -12.25
CA LYS A 49 -5.91 23.55 -11.42
C LYS A 49 -5.20 24.34 -10.32
N ASN A 50 -4.19 23.73 -9.70
CA ASN A 50 -3.38 24.37 -8.66
C ASN A 50 -2.19 25.16 -9.21
N ARG A 51 -2.12 25.35 -10.54
CA ARG A 51 -1.12 26.17 -11.22
C ARG A 51 0.31 25.83 -10.80
N VAL A 52 0.63 24.51 -10.71
CA VAL A 52 1.98 24.06 -10.36
C VAL A 52 3.00 24.71 -11.27
N ALA A 53 4.01 25.35 -10.70
CA ALA A 53 5.02 26.14 -11.39
C ALA A 53 6.43 25.79 -10.88
N ALA A 54 7.46 26.16 -11.61
CA ALA A 54 8.84 25.80 -11.30
C ALA A 54 9.32 26.30 -9.93
N ASN A 55 8.81 27.45 -9.43
CA ASN A 55 9.13 27.96 -8.10
C ASN A 55 8.62 27.08 -6.96
N HIS A 56 7.61 26.23 -7.19
CA HIS A 56 7.13 25.27 -6.19
C HIS A 56 8.14 24.16 -5.87
N PHE A 57 9.20 24.03 -6.64
CA PHE A 57 10.29 23.08 -6.40
C PHE A 57 11.45 23.67 -5.61
N ASN A 58 11.37 24.95 -5.21
CA ASN A 58 12.40 25.60 -4.44
C ASN A 58 12.56 24.96 -3.06
N LEU A 59 13.80 24.85 -2.62
CA LEU A 59 14.17 24.38 -1.29
C LEU A 59 13.69 25.35 -0.22
N SER A 60 13.05 24.82 0.83
CA SER A 60 12.86 25.53 2.10
C SER A 60 13.57 24.80 3.24
N THR A 61 14.00 25.56 4.25
CA THR A 61 14.73 25.08 5.42
C THR A 61 14.17 25.68 6.71
N GLY A 62 14.59 25.18 7.86
CA GLY A 62 14.18 25.69 9.17
C GLY A 62 12.66 25.53 9.39
N TYR A 63 11.99 26.61 9.72
CA TYR A 63 10.53 26.58 9.93
C TYR A 63 9.73 26.34 8.65
N GLY A 64 10.26 26.72 7.47
CA GLY A 64 9.55 26.59 6.20
C GLY A 64 8.24 27.40 6.17
N TYR A 65 8.22 28.61 6.75
CA TYR A 65 7.07 29.50 6.62
C TYR A 65 6.87 29.88 5.15
N ASP A 66 5.59 30.04 4.76
CA ASP A 66 5.19 30.46 3.40
C ASP A 66 5.78 29.55 2.30
N ASP A 67 5.92 28.26 2.58
CA ASP A 67 6.37 27.28 1.59
C ASP A 67 5.25 26.99 0.57
N GLU A 68 5.18 27.82 -0.48
CA GLU A 68 4.17 27.72 -1.53
C GLU A 68 4.17 26.32 -2.21
N GLY A 69 5.35 25.72 -2.37
CA GLY A 69 5.49 24.40 -2.99
C GLY A 69 4.85 23.31 -2.16
N ARG A 70 5.13 23.29 -0.86
CA ARG A 70 4.51 22.38 0.11
C ARG A 70 2.98 22.54 0.12
N ASP A 71 2.52 23.76 0.27
CA ASP A 71 1.09 24.05 0.41
C ASP A 71 0.33 23.77 -0.90
N THR A 72 0.98 23.98 -2.04
CA THR A 72 0.41 23.62 -3.34
C THR A 72 0.35 22.10 -3.53
N LEU A 73 1.37 21.34 -3.10
CA LEU A 73 1.36 19.87 -3.14
C LEU A 73 0.18 19.30 -2.35
N GLU A 74 -0.09 19.84 -1.18
CA GLU A 74 -1.24 19.43 -0.35
C GLU A 74 -2.57 19.69 -1.07
N ARG A 75 -2.72 20.83 -1.74
CA ARG A 75 -3.91 21.10 -2.57
C ARG A 75 -4.02 20.17 -3.77
N VAL A 76 -2.91 19.83 -4.43
CA VAL A 76 -2.87 18.87 -5.54
C VAL A 76 -3.36 17.49 -5.10
N TYR A 77 -2.91 17.00 -3.94
CA TYR A 77 -3.39 15.74 -3.38
C TYR A 77 -4.88 15.78 -3.04
N ALA A 78 -5.32 16.85 -2.36
CA ALA A 78 -6.73 17.03 -2.01
C ALA A 78 -7.62 17.04 -3.27
N ASP A 79 -7.27 17.82 -4.29
CA ASP A 79 -8.03 17.91 -5.54
C ASP A 79 -8.02 16.58 -6.33
N CYS A 80 -6.87 15.91 -6.41
CA CYS A 80 -6.73 14.66 -7.15
C CYS A 80 -7.58 13.54 -6.55
N PHE A 81 -7.58 13.44 -5.22
CA PHE A 81 -8.32 12.42 -4.49
C PHE A 81 -9.74 12.84 -4.13
N GLY A 82 -10.13 14.09 -4.34
CA GLY A 82 -11.46 14.60 -4.04
C GLY A 82 -11.72 14.81 -2.55
N ALA A 83 -10.68 15.16 -1.78
CA ALA A 83 -10.72 15.48 -0.37
C ALA A 83 -10.88 16.99 -0.14
N GLU A 84 -11.34 17.41 1.06
CA GLU A 84 -11.42 18.82 1.44
C GLU A 84 -10.02 19.42 1.71
N ALA A 85 -9.12 18.59 2.29
CA ALA A 85 -7.75 18.97 2.61
C ALA A 85 -6.83 17.75 2.57
N ALA A 86 -5.52 18.02 2.48
CA ALA A 86 -4.47 17.03 2.64
C ALA A 86 -3.33 17.56 3.49
N LEU A 87 -2.57 16.65 4.09
CA LEU A 87 -1.29 16.87 4.73
C LEU A 87 -0.29 15.92 4.07
N VAL A 88 0.72 16.47 3.37
CA VAL A 88 1.70 15.70 2.58
C VAL A 88 3.09 16.18 2.96
N ARG A 89 3.80 15.40 3.77
CA ARG A 89 4.99 15.89 4.46
C ARG A 89 6.15 14.89 4.50
N PRO A 90 7.39 15.36 4.29
CA PRO A 90 8.57 14.54 4.55
C PRO A 90 8.77 14.24 6.04
N GLN A 91 8.23 15.07 6.94
CA GLN A 91 8.28 14.88 8.40
C GLN A 91 7.40 13.71 8.86
N ILE A 92 6.47 13.25 8.05
CA ILE A 92 5.76 11.97 8.28
C ILE A 92 6.66 10.85 7.76
N THR A 93 7.43 10.21 8.62
CA THR A 93 8.56 9.36 8.25
C THR A 93 8.21 8.09 7.49
N CYS A 94 6.98 7.58 7.66
CA CYS A 94 6.50 6.34 7.02
C CYS A 94 4.98 6.20 7.14
N GLY A 95 4.41 5.14 6.55
CA GLY A 95 2.98 4.84 6.63
C GLY A 95 2.49 4.61 8.07
N THR A 96 3.23 3.86 8.88
CA THR A 96 2.89 3.65 10.30
C THR A 96 2.84 4.97 11.06
N HIS A 97 3.78 5.89 10.81
CA HIS A 97 3.74 7.22 11.42
C HIS A 97 2.53 8.04 10.95
N ALA A 98 2.16 7.95 9.66
CA ALA A 98 0.97 8.63 9.15
C ALA A 98 -0.31 8.13 9.83
N LEU A 99 -0.44 6.81 10.02
CA LEU A 99 -1.55 6.19 10.74
C LEU A 99 -1.57 6.55 12.22
N ALA A 100 -0.42 6.45 12.90
CA ALA A 100 -0.28 6.84 14.31
C ALA A 100 -0.65 8.31 14.53
N LEU A 101 -0.24 9.18 13.60
CA LEU A 101 -0.56 10.60 13.61
C LEU A 101 -2.06 10.84 13.46
N ALA A 102 -2.70 10.21 12.46
CA ALA A 102 -4.12 10.35 12.19
C ALA A 102 -4.97 9.86 13.37
N LEU A 103 -4.63 8.70 13.94
CA LEU A 103 -5.29 8.14 15.12
C LEU A 103 -5.09 9.03 16.35
N GLY A 104 -3.83 9.34 16.70
CA GLY A 104 -3.50 10.11 17.90
C GLY A 104 -3.96 11.58 17.87
N ALA A 105 -4.24 12.13 16.67
CA ALA A 105 -4.81 13.47 16.53
C ALA A 105 -6.34 13.50 16.74
N ASN A 106 -7.01 12.39 16.51
CA ASN A 106 -8.48 12.33 16.45
C ASN A 106 -9.10 11.44 17.53
N LEU A 107 -8.30 10.82 18.39
CA LEU A 107 -8.72 10.06 19.56
C LEU A 107 -8.24 10.72 20.83
N LEU A 108 -9.11 10.82 21.82
CA LEU A 108 -8.87 11.38 23.16
C LEU A 108 -8.98 10.29 24.23
N PRO A 109 -8.44 10.50 25.45
CA PRO A 109 -8.65 9.58 26.56
C PRO A 109 -10.15 9.33 26.82
N GLY A 110 -10.52 8.05 26.86
CA GLY A 110 -11.92 7.59 27.02
C GLY A 110 -12.62 7.23 25.71
N ASP A 111 -12.06 7.61 24.55
CA ASP A 111 -12.57 7.20 23.24
C ASP A 111 -12.26 5.71 22.95
N GLU A 112 -13.01 5.14 22.03
CA GLU A 112 -12.81 3.78 21.52
C GLU A 112 -12.48 3.81 20.02
N LEU A 113 -11.44 3.06 19.64
CA LEU A 113 -11.09 2.71 18.27
C LEU A 113 -11.69 1.37 17.90
N LEU A 114 -12.44 1.28 16.81
CA LEU A 114 -13.01 0.04 16.29
C LEU A 114 -12.34 -0.35 14.95
N SER A 115 -11.85 -1.58 14.85
CA SER A 115 -11.51 -2.21 13.57
C SER A 115 -12.62 -3.18 13.15
N PRO A 116 -13.36 -2.93 12.08
CA PRO A 116 -14.46 -3.78 11.64
C PRO A 116 -14.03 -4.83 10.58
N VAL A 117 -12.74 -4.98 10.33
CA VAL A 117 -12.18 -5.83 9.27
C VAL A 117 -11.07 -6.76 9.78
N GLY A 118 -11.10 -7.07 11.06
CA GLY A 118 -10.11 -7.90 11.74
C GLY A 118 -8.93 -7.09 12.30
N ALA A 119 -7.84 -7.78 12.61
CA ALA A 119 -6.64 -7.16 13.16
C ALA A 119 -6.03 -6.15 12.18
N PRO A 120 -5.50 -5.02 12.67
CA PRO A 120 -4.74 -4.08 11.85
C PRO A 120 -3.38 -4.68 11.47
N TYR A 121 -2.66 -4.00 10.58
CA TYR A 121 -1.31 -4.37 10.20
C TYR A 121 -0.36 -4.41 11.42
N ASP A 122 0.56 -5.36 11.45
CA ASP A 122 1.41 -5.70 12.61
C ASP A 122 2.04 -4.48 13.30
N THR A 123 2.61 -3.54 12.52
CA THR A 123 3.24 -2.34 13.11
C THR A 123 2.25 -1.39 13.76
N LEU A 124 0.97 -1.49 13.45
CA LEU A 124 -0.08 -0.66 14.06
C LEU A 124 -0.59 -1.27 15.38
N GLU A 125 -0.37 -2.56 15.60
CA GLU A 125 -0.75 -3.22 16.87
C GLU A 125 -0.05 -2.59 18.08
N GLU A 126 1.24 -2.23 17.95
CA GLU A 126 1.98 -1.53 18.99
C GLU A 126 1.52 -0.08 19.16
N VAL A 127 1.23 0.62 18.06
CA VAL A 127 0.68 1.98 18.11
C VAL A 127 -0.64 2.01 18.87
N ILE A 128 -1.50 1.03 18.65
CA ILE A 128 -2.80 0.91 19.33
C ILE A 128 -2.60 0.42 20.77
N GLY A 129 -1.65 -0.46 21.02
CA GLY A 129 -1.41 -1.13 22.30
C GLY A 129 -2.12 -2.48 22.40
N ILE A 130 -2.38 -3.14 21.25
CA ILE A 130 -2.78 -4.56 21.17
C ILE A 130 -1.59 -5.41 21.64
N ARG A 131 -0.40 -5.14 21.07
CA ARG A 131 0.87 -5.53 21.67
C ARG A 131 1.32 -4.43 22.63
N GLU A 132 1.86 -4.83 23.76
CA GLU A 132 2.31 -3.90 24.79
C GLU A 132 3.45 -3.02 24.27
N SER A 133 3.26 -1.71 24.25
CA SER A 133 4.26 -0.74 23.80
C SER A 133 4.09 0.58 24.51
N VAL A 134 5.22 1.18 24.92
CA VAL A 134 5.26 2.50 25.54
C VAL A 134 4.85 3.57 24.54
N GLY A 135 3.99 4.49 24.95
CA GLY A 135 3.47 5.56 24.11
C GLY A 135 2.29 5.14 23.24
N SER A 136 1.74 3.94 23.44
CA SER A 136 0.58 3.45 22.71
C SER A 136 -0.70 4.24 23.02
N LEU A 137 -1.70 4.16 22.14
CA LEU A 137 -3.02 4.77 22.35
C LEU A 137 -3.68 4.23 23.64
N LYS A 138 -3.46 2.96 23.97
CA LYS A 138 -3.96 2.34 25.20
C LYS A 138 -3.39 3.00 26.45
N GLU A 139 -2.08 3.31 26.48
CA GLU A 139 -1.48 4.08 27.59
C GLU A 139 -2.08 5.48 27.72
N HIS A 140 -2.51 6.05 26.62
CA HIS A 140 -3.19 7.35 26.59
C HIS A 140 -4.70 7.25 26.86
N GLY A 141 -5.20 6.09 27.31
CA GLY A 141 -6.58 5.90 27.74
C GLY A 141 -7.58 5.69 26.60
N VAL A 142 -7.12 5.34 25.40
CA VAL A 142 -7.97 4.93 24.27
C VAL A 142 -8.18 3.42 24.34
N SER A 143 -9.44 2.97 24.22
CA SER A 143 -9.78 1.55 24.14
C SER A 143 -9.80 1.07 22.69
N TYR A 144 -9.54 -0.22 22.48
CA TYR A 144 -9.59 -0.87 21.17
C TYR A 144 -10.61 -2.00 21.16
N ARG A 145 -11.31 -2.13 20.04
CA ARG A 145 -12.22 -3.23 19.76
C ARG A 145 -12.05 -3.69 18.31
N GLN A 146 -12.26 -4.98 18.08
CA GLN A 146 -12.15 -5.61 16.77
C GLN A 146 -13.39 -6.44 16.49
N VAL A 147 -13.80 -6.46 15.23
CA VAL A 147 -14.75 -7.41 14.65
C VAL A 147 -14.08 -8.07 13.45
N ASP A 148 -14.00 -9.38 13.50
CA ASP A 148 -13.39 -10.16 12.41
C ASP A 148 -14.34 -10.29 11.23
N LEU A 149 -13.81 -10.58 10.05
CA LEU A 149 -14.61 -10.92 8.90
C LEU A 149 -15.30 -12.29 9.10
N LEU A 150 -16.41 -12.50 8.43
CA LEU A 150 -17.04 -13.82 8.35
C LEU A 150 -16.13 -14.80 7.58
N PRO A 151 -16.32 -16.12 7.73
CA PRO A 151 -15.45 -17.12 7.08
C PRO A 151 -15.39 -17.02 5.54
N ASP A 152 -16.38 -16.41 4.91
CA ASP A 152 -16.41 -16.14 3.47
C ASP A 152 -15.69 -14.84 3.06
N GLY A 153 -15.11 -14.11 4.04
CA GLY A 153 -14.44 -12.83 3.83
C GLY A 153 -15.37 -11.62 3.78
N SER A 154 -16.67 -11.77 3.98
CA SER A 154 -17.61 -10.67 4.05
C SER A 154 -17.62 -9.99 5.44
N PHE A 155 -18.18 -8.77 5.50
CA PHE A 155 -18.27 -8.02 6.75
C PHE A 155 -19.33 -8.62 7.70
N ASP A 156 -18.96 -8.82 8.96
CA ASP A 156 -19.92 -9.18 10.02
C ASP A 156 -20.70 -7.94 10.47
N LEU A 157 -21.72 -7.59 9.71
CA LEU A 157 -22.51 -6.39 9.97
C LEU A 157 -23.25 -6.43 11.33
N ASP A 158 -23.66 -7.60 11.80
CA ASP A 158 -24.31 -7.75 13.10
C ASP A 158 -23.30 -7.60 14.24
N GLY A 159 -22.12 -8.19 14.11
CA GLY A 159 -21.00 -8.00 15.03
C GLY A 159 -20.57 -6.54 15.11
N ILE A 160 -20.46 -5.86 13.95
CA ILE A 160 -20.11 -4.42 13.89
C ILE A 160 -21.18 -3.58 14.60
N ARG A 161 -22.47 -3.84 14.34
CA ARG A 161 -23.57 -3.13 15.02
C ARG A 161 -23.53 -3.31 16.54
N ALA A 162 -23.24 -4.53 17.01
CA ALA A 162 -23.12 -4.84 18.43
C ALA A 162 -21.88 -4.21 19.09
N ALA A 163 -20.80 -4.03 18.30
CA ALA A 163 -19.55 -3.44 18.78
C ALA A 163 -19.61 -1.92 18.91
N ILE A 164 -20.30 -1.22 17.98
CA ILE A 164 -20.43 0.23 18.00
C ILE A 164 -21.23 0.68 19.24
N ASN A 165 -20.65 1.62 20.00
CA ASN A 165 -21.22 2.17 21.22
C ASN A 165 -20.94 3.67 21.36
N GLU A 166 -21.35 4.29 22.44
CA GLU A 166 -21.19 5.75 22.65
C GLU A 166 -19.72 6.20 22.64
N LYS A 167 -18.79 5.35 23.09
CA LYS A 167 -17.33 5.66 23.12
C LYS A 167 -16.67 5.45 21.77
N THR A 168 -17.27 4.72 20.85
CA THR A 168 -16.70 4.45 19.51
C THR A 168 -16.55 5.77 18.76
N LYS A 169 -15.37 6.32 18.76
CA LYS A 169 -15.06 7.61 18.13
C LYS A 169 -14.58 7.47 16.70
N LEU A 170 -13.77 6.44 16.45
CA LEU A 170 -13.14 6.22 15.16
C LEU A 170 -13.21 4.75 14.75
N VAL A 171 -13.58 4.53 13.50
CA VAL A 171 -13.52 3.24 12.81
C VAL A 171 -12.33 3.26 11.86
N THR A 172 -11.40 2.30 11.99
CA THR A 172 -10.26 2.16 11.10
C THR A 172 -10.45 0.98 10.15
N ILE A 173 -10.33 1.21 8.85
CA ILE A 173 -10.53 0.19 7.81
C ILE A 173 -9.20 0.03 7.06
N GLN A 174 -8.56 -1.11 7.19
CA GLN A 174 -7.39 -1.46 6.39
C GLN A 174 -7.85 -2.02 5.04
N ARG A 175 -7.57 -1.32 3.93
CA ARG A 175 -7.99 -1.70 2.58
C ARG A 175 -7.26 -2.94 2.07
N SER A 176 -5.93 -2.91 2.08
CA SER A 176 -5.10 -4.02 1.63
C SER A 176 -5.02 -5.13 2.67
N LYS A 177 -4.77 -6.35 2.20
CA LYS A 177 -4.71 -7.54 3.06
C LYS A 177 -3.47 -7.61 3.96
N GLY A 178 -2.38 -6.90 3.64
CA GLY A 178 -1.09 -7.15 4.30
C GLY A 178 -0.67 -8.60 4.12
N TYR A 179 -0.23 -9.27 5.19
CA TYR A 179 0.08 -10.71 5.20
C TYR A 179 -1.12 -11.61 5.50
N ALA A 180 -2.33 -11.07 5.53
CA ALA A 180 -3.51 -11.88 5.71
C ALA A 180 -3.95 -12.58 4.40
N THR A 181 -4.68 -13.68 4.52
CA THR A 181 -5.26 -14.40 3.39
C THR A 181 -6.65 -13.88 3.00
N ARG A 182 -7.12 -12.80 3.67
CA ARG A 182 -8.39 -12.15 3.35
C ARG A 182 -8.33 -11.40 2.02
N PRO A 183 -9.48 -11.09 1.38
CA PRO A 183 -9.49 -10.23 0.21
C PRO A 183 -9.09 -8.78 0.56
N SER A 184 -8.57 -8.05 -0.41
CA SER A 184 -8.45 -6.58 -0.35
C SER A 184 -9.79 -5.98 -0.79
N PHE A 185 -10.19 -4.87 -0.16
CA PHE A 185 -11.52 -4.30 -0.38
C PHE A 185 -11.53 -3.30 -1.53
N SER A 186 -12.57 -3.38 -2.36
CA SER A 186 -12.87 -2.34 -3.33
C SER A 186 -13.30 -1.05 -2.65
N VAL A 187 -13.17 0.07 -3.36
CA VAL A 187 -13.68 1.38 -2.89
C VAL A 187 -15.19 1.30 -2.63
N GLU A 188 -15.93 0.56 -3.47
CA GLU A 188 -17.36 0.36 -3.30
C GLU A 188 -17.68 -0.39 -1.99
N GLN A 189 -16.98 -1.50 -1.70
CA GLN A 189 -17.16 -2.25 -0.45
C GLN A 189 -16.84 -1.39 0.77
N ILE A 190 -15.76 -0.60 0.70
CA ILE A 190 -15.41 0.36 1.75
C ILE A 190 -16.55 1.38 1.95
N GLY A 191 -17.11 1.91 0.87
CA GLY A 191 -18.25 2.83 0.94
C GLY A 191 -19.49 2.22 1.59
N GLN A 192 -19.81 0.96 1.26
CA GLN A 192 -20.91 0.22 1.88
C GLN A 192 -20.70 0.03 3.40
N LEU A 193 -19.48 -0.33 3.80
CA LEU A 193 -19.11 -0.49 5.20
C LEU A 193 -19.19 0.85 5.97
N ILE A 194 -18.64 1.92 5.39
CA ILE A 194 -18.72 3.27 5.98
C ILE A 194 -20.16 3.72 6.16
N ALA A 195 -20.96 3.57 5.12
CA ALA A 195 -22.39 3.91 5.19
C ALA A 195 -23.13 3.11 6.28
N PHE A 196 -22.74 1.84 6.47
CA PHE A 196 -23.28 1.03 7.56
C PHE A 196 -22.87 1.56 8.94
N CYS A 197 -21.57 1.82 9.16
CA CYS A 197 -21.07 2.35 10.43
C CYS A 197 -21.72 3.70 10.76
N LYS A 198 -21.85 4.60 9.79
CA LYS A 198 -22.48 5.91 9.98
C LYS A 198 -24.00 5.83 10.21
N ARG A 199 -24.68 4.77 9.75
CA ARG A 199 -26.07 4.52 10.16
C ARG A 199 -26.19 4.08 11.62
N CYS A 200 -25.20 3.34 12.13
CA CYS A 200 -25.16 2.94 13.55
C CYS A 200 -24.80 4.11 14.46
N LYS A 201 -23.83 4.96 14.02
CA LYS A 201 -23.34 6.12 14.77
C LYS A 201 -22.96 7.24 13.80
N PRO A 202 -23.86 8.24 13.56
CA PRO A 202 -23.69 9.26 12.52
C PRO A 202 -22.43 10.13 12.66
N ASP A 203 -21.94 10.34 13.87
CA ASP A 203 -20.76 11.15 14.18
C ASP A 203 -19.43 10.37 14.24
N VAL A 204 -19.47 9.05 13.95
CA VAL A 204 -18.26 8.24 13.93
C VAL A 204 -17.34 8.66 12.80
N ILE A 205 -16.06 8.81 13.09
CA ILE A 205 -15.03 9.08 12.10
C ILE A 205 -14.63 7.77 11.42
N CYS A 206 -14.71 7.70 10.09
CA CYS A 206 -14.26 6.55 9.32
C CYS A 206 -12.92 6.89 8.64
N MET A 207 -11.86 6.22 9.07
CA MET A 207 -10.51 6.34 8.52
C MET A 207 -10.16 5.10 7.72
N VAL A 208 -9.56 5.28 6.55
CA VAL A 208 -9.07 4.17 5.72
C VAL A 208 -7.55 4.21 5.64
N ASP A 209 -6.89 3.12 6.04
CA ASP A 209 -5.52 2.84 5.62
C ASP A 209 -5.55 2.42 4.15
N ASN A 210 -5.14 3.34 3.28
CA ASN A 210 -5.21 3.19 1.83
C ASN A 210 -3.89 2.69 1.22
N CYS A 211 -2.90 2.36 2.04
CA CYS A 211 -1.63 1.81 1.57
C CYS A 211 -1.86 0.68 0.56
N TYR A 212 -1.17 0.73 -0.59
CA TYR A 212 -1.26 -0.19 -1.72
C TYR A 212 -2.52 -0.08 -2.60
N GLY A 213 -3.54 0.69 -2.16
CA GLY A 213 -4.79 0.84 -2.90
C GLY A 213 -4.82 2.05 -3.84
N GLU A 214 -3.97 3.04 -3.62
CA GLU A 214 -4.00 4.29 -4.37
C GLU A 214 -3.81 4.03 -5.87
N PHE A 215 -4.65 4.64 -6.69
CA PHE A 215 -4.67 4.54 -8.16
C PHE A 215 -4.97 3.15 -8.74
N THR A 216 -5.36 2.16 -7.92
CA THR A 216 -5.79 0.86 -8.42
C THR A 216 -7.21 0.85 -8.96
N GLU A 217 -8.02 1.84 -8.59
CA GLU A 217 -9.40 2.06 -9.05
C GLU A 217 -9.60 3.51 -9.54
N LEU A 218 -10.77 3.80 -10.10
CA LEU A 218 -11.10 5.14 -10.62
C LEU A 218 -11.38 6.16 -9.52
N THR A 219 -11.74 5.71 -8.33
CA THR A 219 -12.09 6.53 -7.17
C THR A 219 -11.31 6.08 -5.94
N GLU A 220 -11.24 6.96 -4.94
CA GLU A 220 -10.57 6.70 -3.68
C GLU A 220 -11.57 6.66 -2.50
N PRO A 221 -11.21 6.10 -1.34
CA PRO A 221 -12.12 5.96 -0.21
C PRO A 221 -12.83 7.24 0.25
N VAL A 222 -12.18 8.40 0.13
CA VAL A 222 -12.81 9.70 0.47
C VAL A 222 -13.99 10.03 -0.43
N ASN A 223 -14.02 9.51 -1.67
CA ASN A 223 -15.14 9.74 -2.60
C ASN A 223 -16.40 8.94 -2.22
N VAL A 224 -16.28 7.95 -1.36
CA VAL A 224 -17.38 7.08 -0.90
C VAL A 224 -17.69 7.24 0.59
N GLY A 225 -17.20 8.33 1.20
CA GLY A 225 -17.59 8.74 2.55
C GLY A 225 -16.56 8.50 3.65
N ALA A 226 -15.32 8.09 3.33
CA ALA A 226 -14.25 8.10 4.30
C ALA A 226 -13.96 9.54 4.76
N ASP A 227 -13.91 9.74 6.07
CA ASP A 227 -13.58 11.06 6.64
C ASP A 227 -12.08 11.35 6.53
N MET A 228 -11.25 10.30 6.53
CA MET A 228 -9.82 10.37 6.26
C MET A 228 -9.36 9.14 5.50
N MET A 229 -8.38 9.31 4.62
CA MET A 229 -7.55 8.23 4.11
C MET A 229 -6.07 8.55 4.31
N VAL A 230 -5.29 7.52 4.60
CA VAL A 230 -3.91 7.65 5.07
C VAL A 230 -3.01 6.70 4.30
N GLY A 231 -1.79 7.14 4.00
CA GLY A 231 -0.82 6.26 3.37
C GLY A 231 0.61 6.80 3.37
N SER A 232 1.48 6.08 2.69
CA SER A 232 2.92 6.33 2.64
C SER A 232 3.34 6.84 1.26
N LEU A 233 4.26 7.80 1.22
CA LEU A 233 4.82 8.29 -0.04
C LEU A 233 5.87 7.34 -0.63
N ILE A 234 6.48 6.44 0.16
CA ILE A 234 7.39 5.42 -0.38
C ILE A 234 6.64 4.21 -0.98
N LYS A 235 5.31 4.30 -1.08
CA LYS A 235 4.41 3.33 -1.73
C LYS A 235 3.83 3.92 -3.01
N ASN A 236 2.59 3.54 -3.35
CA ASN A 236 1.93 3.92 -4.60
C ASN A 236 2.05 5.41 -4.96
N PRO A 237 1.69 6.38 -4.07
CA PRO A 237 1.62 7.78 -4.47
C PRO A 237 2.96 8.42 -4.79
N GLY A 238 4.04 7.88 -4.27
CA GLY A 238 5.37 8.41 -4.53
C GLY A 238 6.00 7.93 -5.83
N GLY A 239 5.37 6.99 -6.55
CA GLY A 239 5.80 6.54 -7.87
C GLY A 239 7.25 6.05 -7.94
N GLY A 240 7.81 5.56 -6.81
CA GLY A 240 9.20 5.12 -6.70
C GLY A 240 10.22 6.27 -6.60
N LEU A 241 9.79 7.53 -6.58
CA LEU A 241 10.70 8.69 -6.49
C LEU A 241 10.71 9.37 -5.11
N ALA A 242 9.64 9.24 -4.33
CA ALA A 242 9.60 9.83 -2.99
C ALA A 242 10.50 9.03 -2.03
N PRO A 243 11.57 9.64 -1.47
CA PRO A 243 12.53 8.92 -0.63
C PRO A 243 12.04 8.72 0.82
N THR A 244 10.97 9.38 1.20
CA THR A 244 10.36 9.37 2.53
C THR A 244 8.98 10.00 2.46
N GLY A 245 8.28 10.07 3.57
CA GLY A 245 7.06 10.86 3.68
C GLY A 245 5.79 10.03 3.80
N GLY A 246 4.73 10.72 4.18
CA GLY A 246 3.38 10.19 4.26
C GLY A 246 2.35 11.24 3.88
N TYR A 247 1.13 10.79 3.65
CA TYR A 247 0.00 11.66 3.39
C TYR A 247 -1.21 11.29 4.25
N ILE A 248 -2.03 12.29 4.55
CA ILE A 248 -3.35 12.15 5.15
C ILE A 248 -4.27 13.08 4.37
N CYS A 249 -5.34 12.54 3.76
CA CYS A 249 -6.34 13.30 3.00
C CYS A 249 -7.72 13.09 3.61
N GLY A 250 -8.57 14.11 3.61
CA GLY A 250 -9.94 13.98 4.11
C GLY A 250 -10.58 15.31 4.50
N ARG A 251 -11.44 15.27 5.51
CA ARG A 251 -12.13 16.43 6.05
C ARG A 251 -11.14 17.44 6.62
N ALA A 252 -11.34 18.70 6.32
CA ALA A 252 -10.42 19.79 6.69
C ALA A 252 -10.20 19.90 8.20
N ASP A 253 -11.22 19.72 9.02
CA ASP A 253 -11.14 19.79 10.48
C ASP A 253 -10.26 18.69 11.09
N LEU A 254 -10.31 17.46 10.50
CA LEU A 254 -9.51 16.32 10.95
C LEU A 254 -8.05 16.46 10.49
N ILE A 255 -7.84 16.95 9.27
CA ILE A 255 -6.50 17.21 8.73
C ILE A 255 -5.79 18.31 9.52
N GLU A 256 -6.51 19.36 9.94
CA GLU A 256 -5.94 20.41 10.80
C GLU A 256 -5.49 19.85 12.16
N ARG A 257 -6.25 18.93 12.75
CA ARG A 257 -5.83 18.23 13.99
C ARG A 257 -4.54 17.44 13.76
N CYS A 258 -4.45 16.72 12.62
CA CYS A 258 -3.24 15.98 12.25
C CYS A 258 -2.02 16.93 12.11
N ALA A 259 -2.19 18.08 11.47
CA ALA A 259 -1.12 19.07 11.33
C ALA A 259 -0.62 19.60 12.68
N ARG A 260 -1.53 19.88 13.62
CA ARG A 260 -1.19 20.31 14.99
C ARG A 260 -0.53 19.19 15.80
N ARG A 261 -0.84 17.94 15.53
CA ARG A 261 -0.20 16.80 16.18
C ARG A 261 1.18 16.51 15.60
N LEU A 262 1.34 16.70 14.27
CA LEU A 262 2.63 16.54 13.59
C LEU A 262 3.67 17.54 14.07
N THR A 263 3.27 18.77 14.29
CA THR A 263 4.13 19.87 14.72
C THR A 263 3.87 20.19 16.19
N ALA A 264 3.06 21.19 16.46
CA ALA A 264 2.57 21.51 17.81
C ALA A 264 1.25 22.29 17.71
N PRO A 265 0.42 22.28 18.77
CA PRO A 265 -0.67 23.24 18.90
C PRO A 265 -0.17 24.67 18.77
N GLY A 266 -0.81 25.45 17.90
CA GLY A 266 -0.42 26.82 17.58
C GLY A 266 0.51 26.97 16.38
N LEU A 267 1.22 25.94 15.97
CA LEU A 267 2.05 25.92 14.74
C LEU A 267 1.30 25.27 13.55
N GLY A 268 0.74 24.07 13.76
CA GLY A 268 -0.08 23.39 12.76
C GLY A 268 0.61 23.26 11.40
N ARG A 269 -0.08 23.72 10.34
CA ARG A 269 0.36 23.62 8.95
C ARG A 269 1.42 24.63 8.55
N GLU A 270 1.60 25.70 9.33
CA GLU A 270 2.47 26.82 8.98
C GLU A 270 3.96 26.46 8.93
N VAL A 271 4.36 25.40 9.62
CA VAL A 271 5.76 24.97 9.71
C VAL A 271 5.97 23.59 9.10
N GLY A 272 7.21 23.31 8.74
CA GLY A 272 7.67 22.05 8.14
C GLY A 272 8.33 22.29 6.79
N ALA A 273 9.64 22.50 6.80
CA ALA A 273 10.42 22.73 5.61
C ALA A 273 10.39 21.51 4.67
N ASN A 274 10.39 21.75 3.35
CA ASN A 274 10.35 20.69 2.35
C ASN A 274 11.71 19.98 2.13
N LEU A 275 12.81 20.57 2.60
CA LEU A 275 14.17 20.02 2.52
C LEU A 275 14.62 19.67 1.10
N GLY A 276 14.06 20.29 0.07
CA GLY A 276 14.39 20.02 -1.34
C GLY A 276 13.73 18.77 -1.92
N LEU A 277 12.77 18.17 -1.24
CA LEU A 277 12.14 16.91 -1.66
C LEU A 277 10.93 17.09 -2.59
N LEU A 278 10.45 18.32 -2.79
CA LEU A 278 9.21 18.56 -3.54
C LEU A 278 9.30 18.10 -5.00
N THR A 279 10.45 18.24 -5.67
CA THR A 279 10.59 17.71 -7.03
C THR A 279 10.29 16.21 -7.09
N SER A 280 10.85 15.44 -6.17
CA SER A 280 10.60 13.99 -6.10
C SER A 280 9.14 13.67 -5.75
N PHE A 281 8.51 14.46 -4.87
CA PHE A 281 7.11 14.24 -4.49
C PHE A 281 6.15 14.56 -5.64
N TYR A 282 6.31 15.71 -6.31
CA TYR A 282 5.47 16.07 -7.45
C TYR A 282 5.66 15.12 -8.63
N GLN A 283 6.93 14.85 -8.99
CA GLN A 283 7.23 13.96 -10.12
C GLN A 283 6.83 12.52 -9.80
N GLY A 284 7.03 12.06 -8.57
CA GLY A 284 6.59 10.76 -8.11
C GLY A 284 5.06 10.61 -8.19
N PHE A 285 4.32 11.61 -7.72
CA PHE A 285 2.86 11.62 -7.82
C PHE A 285 2.37 11.65 -9.27
N PHE A 286 3.06 12.41 -10.13
CA PHE A 286 2.79 12.42 -11.57
C PHE A 286 2.97 11.04 -12.22
N LEU A 287 4.02 10.30 -11.85
CA LEU A 287 4.31 8.97 -12.39
C LEU A 287 3.48 7.85 -11.76
N ALA A 288 2.94 8.08 -10.57
CA ALA A 288 2.28 7.06 -9.76
C ALA A 288 1.22 6.23 -10.51
N PRO A 289 0.29 6.79 -11.31
CA PRO A 289 -0.70 5.98 -12.02
C PRO A 289 -0.08 4.93 -12.94
N THR A 290 0.97 5.28 -13.69
CA THR A 290 1.68 4.35 -14.59
C THR A 290 2.50 3.31 -13.83
N VAL A 291 3.15 3.72 -12.74
CA VAL A 291 3.92 2.80 -11.88
C VAL A 291 2.99 1.80 -11.19
N VAL A 292 1.85 2.25 -10.67
CA VAL A 292 0.84 1.37 -10.07
C VAL A 292 0.29 0.38 -11.09
N ALA A 293 -0.02 0.83 -12.32
CA ALA A 293 -0.44 -0.08 -13.40
C ALA A 293 0.62 -1.15 -13.69
N SER A 294 1.91 -0.78 -13.68
CA SER A 294 3.01 -1.74 -13.86
C SER A 294 3.04 -2.78 -12.74
N ALA A 295 2.86 -2.36 -11.48
CA ALA A 295 2.80 -3.24 -10.32
C ALA A 295 1.58 -4.18 -10.38
N VAL A 296 0.39 -3.64 -10.72
CA VAL A 296 -0.84 -4.45 -10.88
C VAL A 296 -0.70 -5.47 -12.00
N LYS A 297 -0.11 -5.10 -13.16
CA LYS A 297 0.19 -6.07 -14.23
C LYS A 297 1.13 -7.16 -13.76
N GLY A 298 2.15 -6.81 -12.97
CA GLY A 298 3.05 -7.78 -12.33
C GLY A 298 2.28 -8.76 -11.45
N ALA A 299 1.42 -8.26 -10.57
CA ALA A 299 0.59 -9.07 -9.69
C ALA A 299 -0.35 -10.02 -10.47
N VAL A 300 -1.02 -9.52 -11.50
CA VAL A 300 -1.90 -10.34 -12.38
C VAL A 300 -1.11 -11.40 -13.12
N PHE A 301 0.07 -11.06 -13.65
CA PHE A 301 0.93 -12.01 -14.34
C PHE A 301 1.47 -13.09 -13.40
N ALA A 302 1.89 -12.72 -12.18
CA ALA A 302 2.29 -13.67 -11.15
C ALA A 302 1.15 -14.64 -10.82
N ALA A 303 -0.06 -14.13 -10.57
CA ALA A 303 -1.23 -14.95 -10.31
C ALA A 303 -1.47 -15.96 -11.45
N ALA A 304 -1.52 -15.48 -12.70
CA ALA A 304 -1.80 -16.33 -13.84
C ALA A 304 -0.75 -17.42 -14.07
N CYS A 305 0.53 -17.09 -13.85
CA CYS A 305 1.62 -18.07 -13.96
C CYS A 305 1.50 -19.18 -12.91
N TYR A 306 1.32 -18.81 -11.65
CA TYR A 306 1.31 -19.77 -10.55
C TYR A 306 -0.02 -20.53 -10.43
N GLU A 307 -1.16 -19.89 -10.72
CA GLU A 307 -2.47 -20.53 -10.76
C GLU A 307 -2.51 -21.66 -11.83
N ARG A 308 -1.93 -21.41 -13.01
CA ARG A 308 -1.84 -22.44 -14.07
C ARG A 308 -0.94 -23.63 -13.69
N LEU A 309 0.00 -23.43 -12.77
CA LEU A 309 0.84 -24.51 -12.21
C LEU A 309 0.15 -25.25 -11.05
N GLY A 310 -1.07 -24.85 -10.68
CA GLY A 310 -1.85 -25.49 -9.62
C GLY A 310 -1.62 -24.92 -8.21
N PHE A 311 -0.89 -23.82 -8.08
CA PHE A 311 -0.75 -23.14 -6.78
C PHE A 311 -2.01 -22.34 -6.46
N ARG A 312 -2.36 -22.29 -5.18
CA ARG A 312 -3.38 -21.37 -4.71
C ARG A 312 -2.82 -19.95 -4.71
N VAL A 313 -3.55 -19.03 -5.34
CA VAL A 313 -3.18 -17.60 -5.43
C VAL A 313 -4.31 -16.74 -4.90
N VAL A 314 -3.98 -15.63 -4.25
CA VAL A 314 -4.97 -14.71 -3.66
C VAL A 314 -4.56 -13.27 -3.98
N PRO A 315 -5.39 -12.56 -4.76
CA PRO A 315 -6.58 -12.99 -5.48
C PRO A 315 -6.24 -13.83 -6.74
N PRO A 316 -7.21 -14.57 -7.30
CA PRO A 316 -7.07 -15.24 -8.60
C PRO A 316 -6.74 -14.27 -9.73
N ALA A 317 -6.13 -14.78 -10.82
CA ALA A 317 -5.72 -13.96 -11.96
C ALA A 317 -6.87 -13.17 -12.61
N ALA A 318 -8.07 -13.76 -12.63
CA ALA A 318 -9.26 -13.15 -13.23
C ALA A 318 -9.92 -12.09 -12.34
N GLU A 319 -9.62 -12.06 -11.04
CA GLU A 319 -10.25 -11.14 -10.10
C GLU A 319 -9.75 -9.71 -10.25
N THR A 320 -10.64 -8.73 -10.06
CA THR A 320 -10.29 -7.31 -10.05
C THR A 320 -9.35 -6.99 -8.89
N ARG A 321 -8.38 -6.13 -9.15
CA ARG A 321 -7.37 -5.74 -8.17
C ARG A 321 -7.78 -4.48 -7.43
N HIS A 322 -7.61 -4.51 -6.11
CA HIS A 322 -7.89 -3.40 -5.19
C HIS A 322 -6.65 -2.97 -4.42
N ASP A 323 -5.54 -3.68 -4.64
CA ASP A 323 -4.19 -3.37 -4.21
C ASP A 323 -3.17 -3.95 -5.21
N ILE A 324 -1.87 -3.80 -4.93
CA ILE A 324 -0.77 -4.29 -5.75
C ILE A 324 -0.19 -5.63 -5.25
N ILE A 325 -0.78 -6.25 -4.24
CA ILE A 325 -0.23 -7.44 -3.58
C ILE A 325 -0.79 -8.72 -4.22
N GLN A 326 0.09 -9.67 -4.49
CA GLN A 326 -0.24 -11.01 -4.91
C GLN A 326 0.31 -12.04 -3.94
N ALA A 327 -0.56 -12.72 -3.20
CA ALA A 327 -0.16 -13.88 -2.42
C ALA A 327 -0.11 -15.13 -3.30
N VAL A 328 0.94 -15.94 -3.14
CA VAL A 328 1.10 -17.25 -3.78
C VAL A 328 1.44 -18.26 -2.69
N GLU A 329 0.57 -19.23 -2.45
CA GLU A 329 0.80 -20.30 -1.48
C GLU A 329 1.66 -21.39 -2.14
N LEU A 330 2.95 -21.42 -1.79
CA LEU A 330 3.94 -22.31 -2.39
C LEU A 330 4.00 -23.68 -1.71
N GLY A 331 3.35 -23.84 -0.54
CA GLY A 331 3.18 -25.10 0.16
C GLY A 331 4.44 -25.67 0.83
N SER A 332 5.61 -25.02 0.66
CA SER A 332 6.87 -25.43 1.28
C SER A 332 7.82 -24.26 1.55
N ARG A 333 8.68 -24.44 2.53
CA ARG A 333 9.76 -23.48 2.85
C ARG A 333 10.73 -23.33 1.66
N GLU A 334 11.05 -24.42 1.01
CA GLU A 334 11.92 -24.47 -0.17
C GLU A 334 11.34 -23.68 -1.34
N GLY A 335 10.01 -23.76 -1.54
CA GLY A 335 9.29 -22.98 -2.54
C GLY A 335 9.41 -21.49 -2.29
N MET A 336 9.21 -21.05 -1.04
CA MET A 336 9.37 -19.64 -0.68
C MET A 336 10.81 -19.15 -0.92
N ILE A 337 11.81 -19.93 -0.54
CA ILE A 337 13.22 -19.58 -0.74
C ILE A 337 13.54 -19.49 -2.24
N ALA A 338 13.10 -20.44 -3.05
CA ALA A 338 13.34 -20.44 -4.50
C ALA A 338 12.67 -19.24 -5.17
N PHE A 339 11.41 -18.96 -4.83
CA PHE A 339 10.68 -17.79 -5.32
C PHE A 339 11.42 -16.48 -4.99
N CYS A 340 11.74 -16.26 -3.72
CA CYS A 340 12.43 -15.06 -3.26
C CYS A 340 13.82 -14.90 -3.89
N LYS A 341 14.58 -16.00 -4.05
CA LYS A 341 15.86 -15.96 -4.78
C LYS A 341 15.70 -15.51 -6.22
N GLY A 342 14.62 -15.93 -6.89
CA GLY A 342 14.29 -15.46 -8.25
C GLY A 342 14.01 -13.96 -8.29
N ILE A 343 13.17 -13.47 -7.40
CA ILE A 343 12.87 -12.02 -7.31
C ILE A 343 14.13 -11.21 -7.02
N GLN A 344 14.95 -11.63 -6.04
CA GLN A 344 16.19 -10.94 -5.69
C GLN A 344 17.19 -10.90 -6.85
N SER A 345 17.33 -12.00 -7.60
CA SER A 345 18.24 -12.06 -8.74
C SER A 345 17.81 -11.18 -9.91
N ALA A 346 16.52 -10.78 -9.97
CA ALA A 346 16.00 -9.84 -10.97
C ALA A 346 16.12 -8.37 -10.54
N ALA A 347 16.48 -8.09 -9.30
CA ALA A 347 16.56 -6.74 -8.78
C ALA A 347 17.71 -5.93 -9.41
N PRO A 348 17.55 -4.61 -9.61
CA PRO A 348 18.63 -3.76 -10.10
C PRO A 348 19.69 -3.45 -9.03
N VAL A 349 19.29 -3.56 -7.75
CA VAL A 349 20.13 -3.30 -6.58
C VAL A 349 20.27 -4.61 -5.80
N ASP A 350 21.46 -4.92 -5.33
CA ASP A 350 21.74 -6.11 -4.50
C ASP A 350 21.34 -7.45 -5.16
N SER A 351 21.32 -7.55 -6.48
CA SER A 351 20.94 -8.77 -7.21
C SER A 351 21.84 -9.97 -6.90
N TYR A 352 23.05 -9.74 -6.41
CA TYR A 352 24.03 -10.77 -6.03
C TYR A 352 23.79 -11.35 -4.62
N VAL A 353 22.91 -10.73 -3.83
CA VAL A 353 22.57 -11.19 -2.49
C VAL A 353 21.61 -12.39 -2.59
N THR A 354 21.81 -13.37 -1.75
CA THR A 354 20.90 -14.51 -1.63
C THR A 354 20.02 -14.31 -0.39
N PRO A 355 18.70 -14.12 -0.55
CA PRO A 355 17.81 -14.00 0.60
C PRO A 355 17.69 -15.34 1.34
N GLU A 356 17.73 -15.27 2.67
CA GLU A 356 17.54 -16.40 3.57
C GLU A 356 16.53 -16.03 4.67
N PRO A 357 15.69 -16.98 5.12
CA PRO A 357 14.81 -16.75 6.25
C PRO A 357 15.61 -16.37 7.50
N SER A 358 15.17 -15.31 8.18
CA SER A 358 15.80 -14.82 9.40
C SER A 358 14.75 -14.28 10.38
N PRO A 359 15.03 -14.27 11.69
CA PRO A 359 14.16 -13.67 12.69
C PRO A 359 13.94 -12.18 12.40
N MET A 360 12.69 -11.75 12.47
CA MET A 360 12.32 -10.33 12.36
C MET A 360 11.50 -9.90 13.58
N PRO A 361 11.74 -8.69 14.12
CA PRO A 361 10.92 -8.14 15.19
C PRO A 361 9.44 -8.09 14.81
N GLY A 362 8.57 -8.56 15.68
CA GLY A 362 7.13 -8.55 15.46
C GLY A 362 6.57 -9.81 14.79
N TYR A 363 7.40 -10.80 14.43
CA TYR A 363 6.97 -12.05 13.82
C TYR A 363 7.34 -13.26 14.69
N ASP A 364 6.43 -14.23 14.78
CA ASP A 364 6.63 -15.48 15.54
C ASP A 364 7.45 -16.53 14.78
N SER A 365 7.64 -16.34 13.47
CA SER A 365 8.43 -17.21 12.60
C SER A 365 9.46 -16.40 11.81
N ASP A 366 10.52 -17.07 11.34
CA ASP A 366 11.45 -16.44 10.41
C ASP A 366 10.71 -15.88 9.20
N VAL A 367 11.15 -14.71 8.73
CA VAL A 367 10.65 -14.08 7.50
C VAL A 367 11.74 -14.14 6.45
N ILE A 368 11.37 -14.51 5.22
CA ILE A 368 12.23 -14.32 4.05
C ILE A 368 11.80 -13.04 3.32
N MET A 369 12.79 -12.25 2.91
CA MET A 369 12.54 -11.00 2.19
C MET A 369 13.48 -10.89 1.00
N ALA A 370 12.91 -10.70 -0.20
CA ALA A 370 13.61 -10.35 -1.42
C ALA A 370 13.23 -8.92 -1.78
N ALA A 371 14.20 -8.02 -1.72
CA ALA A 371 14.02 -6.61 -2.08
C ALA A 371 15.37 -6.05 -2.56
N GLY A 372 15.35 -5.39 -3.70
CA GLY A 372 16.51 -4.69 -4.26
C GLY A 372 16.02 -3.33 -4.76
N ALA A 373 15.66 -2.47 -3.80
CA ALA A 373 14.99 -1.20 -4.03
C ALA A 373 15.96 -0.01 -3.99
N PHE A 374 15.67 1.04 -4.76
CA PHE A 374 16.37 2.32 -4.70
C PHE A 374 16.01 3.11 -3.44
N VAL A 375 14.76 2.94 -2.96
CA VAL A 375 14.27 3.52 -1.71
C VAL A 375 14.00 2.40 -0.73
N GLN A 376 14.73 2.38 0.37
CA GLN A 376 14.63 1.34 1.38
C GLN A 376 13.20 1.24 1.95
N GLY A 377 12.62 0.04 1.92
CA GLY A 377 11.25 -0.20 2.38
C GLY A 377 10.15 0.18 1.38
N SER A 378 10.52 0.60 0.16
CA SER A 378 9.58 0.92 -0.90
C SER A 378 8.93 -0.35 -1.48
N SER A 379 7.66 -0.56 -1.18
CA SER A 379 6.91 -1.73 -1.68
C SER A 379 6.24 -1.50 -3.04
N ILE A 380 6.30 -0.29 -3.60
CA ILE A 380 5.98 -0.06 -5.01
C ILE A 380 7.12 -0.52 -5.94
N GLU A 381 8.32 -0.67 -5.41
CA GLU A 381 9.42 -1.34 -6.07
C GLU A 381 9.27 -2.87 -5.94
N LEU A 382 9.87 -3.61 -6.87
CA LEU A 382 9.72 -5.06 -6.92
C LEU A 382 10.24 -5.73 -5.64
N SER A 383 9.38 -6.46 -4.96
CA SER A 383 9.73 -7.23 -3.77
C SER A 383 8.85 -8.47 -3.60
N ALA A 384 9.31 -9.41 -2.80
CA ALA A 384 8.53 -10.53 -2.32
C ALA A 384 9.01 -10.91 -0.93
N ASP A 385 8.07 -11.14 -0.03
CA ASP A 385 8.37 -11.50 1.35
C ASP A 385 7.29 -12.42 1.91
N GLY A 386 7.54 -12.97 3.09
CA GLY A 386 6.54 -13.74 3.83
C GLY A 386 7.13 -14.51 4.99
N PRO A 387 6.31 -14.80 6.02
CA PRO A 387 6.70 -15.63 7.14
C PRO A 387 6.84 -17.10 6.69
N THR A 388 7.92 -17.76 7.11
CA THR A 388 8.23 -19.14 6.70
C THR A 388 7.47 -20.17 7.54
N CYS A 389 6.15 -20.05 7.58
CA CYS A 389 5.22 -20.95 8.24
C CYS A 389 4.07 -21.34 7.28
N PRO A 390 3.36 -22.45 7.54
CA PRO A 390 2.20 -22.81 6.74
C PRO A 390 1.18 -21.67 6.63
N PRO A 391 0.59 -21.45 5.42
CA PRO A 391 0.65 -22.25 4.20
C PRO A 391 1.88 -21.99 3.30
N TYR A 392 2.93 -21.36 3.81
CA TYR A 392 4.15 -20.98 3.06
C TYR A 392 3.82 -20.08 1.88
N ALA A 393 3.16 -18.97 2.17
CA ALA A 393 2.77 -17.97 1.19
C ALA A 393 3.83 -16.88 1.05
N VAL A 394 4.15 -16.53 -0.19
CA VAL A 394 4.90 -15.32 -0.51
C VAL A 394 3.93 -14.22 -0.93
N TYR A 395 4.24 -13.00 -0.54
CA TYR A 395 3.50 -11.79 -0.91
C TYR A 395 4.37 -11.01 -1.89
N PHE A 396 4.08 -11.20 -3.18
CA PHE A 396 4.73 -10.49 -4.28
C PHE A 396 4.07 -9.14 -4.47
N GLN A 397 4.86 -8.09 -4.70
CA GLN A 397 4.35 -6.74 -4.88
C GLN A 397 5.31 -5.85 -5.67
N GLY A 398 4.76 -4.80 -6.25
CA GLY A 398 5.55 -3.74 -6.86
C GLY A 398 6.10 -4.05 -8.25
N GLY A 399 6.99 -3.16 -8.65
CA GLY A 399 7.61 -3.13 -9.96
C GLY A 399 7.42 -1.77 -10.63
N LEU A 400 8.44 -0.89 -10.56
CA LEU A 400 8.38 0.45 -11.13
C LEU A 400 8.11 0.44 -12.64
N THR A 401 8.49 -0.64 -13.31
CA THR A 401 8.16 -0.89 -14.71
C THR A 401 7.60 -2.30 -14.89
N TRP A 402 6.66 -2.44 -15.80
CA TRP A 402 6.13 -3.75 -16.18
C TRP A 402 7.21 -4.75 -16.58
N TYR A 403 8.23 -4.29 -17.30
CA TYR A 403 9.31 -5.16 -17.78
C TYR A 403 10.14 -5.74 -16.64
N HIS A 404 10.37 -4.96 -15.56
CA HIS A 404 11.04 -5.44 -14.37
C HIS A 404 10.17 -6.44 -13.59
N ALA A 405 8.88 -6.13 -13.39
CA ALA A 405 7.95 -7.07 -12.76
C ALA A 405 7.88 -8.40 -13.55
N LYS A 406 7.77 -8.34 -14.89
CA LYS A 406 7.81 -9.53 -15.75
C LYS A 406 9.10 -10.33 -15.55
N LEU A 407 10.27 -9.68 -15.56
CA LEU A 407 11.55 -10.36 -15.33
C LEU A 407 11.57 -11.06 -13.97
N GLY A 408 11.12 -10.37 -12.91
CA GLY A 408 11.08 -10.94 -11.56
C GLY A 408 10.27 -12.24 -11.49
N ILE A 409 9.08 -12.25 -12.10
CA ILE A 409 8.24 -13.46 -12.15
C ILE A 409 8.89 -14.56 -13.00
N LEU A 410 9.48 -14.25 -14.14
CA LEU A 410 10.19 -15.26 -14.95
C LEU A 410 11.40 -15.84 -14.19
N MET A 411 12.14 -15.02 -13.44
CA MET A 411 13.23 -15.49 -12.61
C MET A 411 12.75 -16.32 -11.41
N SER A 412 11.60 -15.99 -10.81
CA SER A 412 11.02 -16.84 -9.77
C SER A 412 10.63 -18.23 -10.30
N LEU A 413 10.02 -18.30 -11.48
CA LEU A 413 9.72 -19.55 -12.16
C LEU A 413 11.00 -20.33 -12.50
N GLN A 414 12.04 -19.64 -12.99
CA GLN A 414 13.34 -20.25 -13.28
C GLN A 414 13.94 -20.90 -12.03
N LYS A 415 13.98 -20.21 -10.90
CA LYS A 415 14.51 -20.74 -9.65
C LYS A 415 13.68 -21.87 -9.07
N MET A 416 12.37 -21.81 -9.22
CA MET A 416 11.46 -22.92 -8.84
C MET A 416 11.70 -24.16 -9.70
N GLN A 417 11.92 -23.99 -11.01
CA GLN A 417 12.23 -25.09 -11.93
C GLN A 417 13.62 -25.69 -11.63
N GLU A 418 14.65 -24.88 -11.42
CA GLU A 418 16.00 -25.33 -11.05
C GLU A 418 16.01 -26.13 -9.75
N ALA A 419 15.13 -25.76 -8.81
CA ALA A 419 14.93 -26.48 -7.54
C ALA A 419 14.08 -27.77 -7.67
N GLY A 420 13.57 -28.08 -8.87
CA GLY A 420 12.72 -29.27 -9.10
C GLY A 420 11.32 -29.16 -8.48
N LEU A 421 10.87 -27.94 -8.16
CA LEU A 421 9.60 -27.69 -7.49
C LEU A 421 8.42 -27.46 -8.47
N ILE A 422 8.73 -27.17 -9.73
CA ILE A 422 7.76 -27.05 -10.83
C ILE A 422 8.30 -27.70 -12.11
N SER A 423 7.39 -28.06 -13.01
CA SER A 423 7.67 -28.51 -14.40
C SER A 423 6.89 -27.62 -15.37
N LEU A 424 7.56 -27.08 -16.39
CA LEU A 424 7.00 -26.19 -17.42
C LEU A 424 6.91 -26.90 -18.77
#